data_ec5a85f42c413e138252e3947683fa82
#
_entry.id   ec5a85f42c413e138252e3947683fa82
#
_cell.length_a   1.000
_cell.length_b   1.000
_cell.length_c   1.000
_cell.angle_alpha   90.00
_cell.angle_beta   90.00
_cell.angle_gamma   90.00
#
_symmetry.space_group_name_H-M   'P 1'
#
loop_
_entity.id
_entity.type
_entity.pdbx_description
1 polymer ?
#
loop_
_entity_poly.entity_id
_entity_poly.type
_entity_poly.pdbx_seq_one_letter_code
_entity_poly.pdbx_strand_id
1 'polypeptide(L)'
;MLSRIRDLARTVAIGDRTAIALAIYADDAGEHFAAQESGIEGVACIDDAARALVLWSDLWARTQAPVARAWIDGLLAFCRWMQQDDGRFVNFIFDWNGVRNTDGITSRADGASFWQARGARAMAKVWQVFGDERARADYQRARTSFDQGAVGADARSVQVLAALDAGDDRTDISRWCDEIASQRAGDVLLDAHDASEPHLWGHIQEGVLATAGVALERPELIDIARRSADAYVVPIIQGGFALPTVQPYGAASVAFGMARLADVTGDVRYAAAARDARAWFDGRNPTGRPVYDRVAGRVADGVDGPDLNPHSGAESNVLGAQALFDDVAAWLLRHPDECFPSAVSSHSLDVNSAAS
;
A
#
# COMPACT_ATOMS: atom_id res chain seq x y z
N MET A 1 -11.91 -8.20 -6.64
CA MET A 1 -11.10 -7.48 -5.63
C MET A 1 -11.90 -6.38 -4.93
N LEU A 2 -12.46 -5.37 -5.61
CA LEU A 2 -13.20 -4.30 -4.92
C LEU A 2 -14.41 -4.82 -4.13
N SER A 3 -15.12 -5.82 -4.63
CA SER A 3 -16.19 -6.50 -3.88
C SER A 3 -15.66 -7.13 -2.59
N ARG A 4 -14.47 -7.78 -2.64
CA ARG A 4 -13.86 -8.36 -1.43
C ARG A 4 -13.41 -7.29 -0.45
N ILE A 5 -12.80 -6.18 -0.92
CA ILE A 5 -12.47 -5.03 -0.06
C ILE A 5 -13.74 -4.49 0.62
N ARG A 6 -14.87 -4.42 -0.09
CA ARG A 6 -16.16 -4.06 0.50
C ARG A 6 -16.60 -5.03 1.59
N ASP A 7 -16.44 -6.33 1.36
CA ASP A 7 -16.86 -7.36 2.31
C ASP A 7 -15.99 -7.38 3.58
N LEU A 8 -14.72 -6.94 3.46
CA LEU A 8 -13.80 -6.75 4.59
C LEU A 8 -14.05 -5.44 5.35
N ALA A 9 -14.78 -4.48 4.77
CA ALA A 9 -15.03 -3.20 5.39
C ALA A 9 -15.94 -3.32 6.62
N ARG A 10 -15.58 -2.59 7.68
CA ARG A 10 -16.36 -2.48 8.92
C ARG A 10 -16.43 -1.03 9.38
N THR A 11 -17.53 -0.69 9.99
CA THR A 11 -17.68 0.58 10.71
C THR A 11 -16.92 0.51 12.03
N VAL A 12 -16.13 1.55 12.30
CA VAL A 12 -15.39 1.73 13.54
C VAL A 12 -15.95 2.95 14.26
N ALA A 13 -16.26 2.82 15.55
CA ALA A 13 -16.67 3.95 16.38
C ALA A 13 -15.45 4.82 16.73
N ILE A 14 -15.51 6.13 16.44
CA ILE A 14 -14.43 7.10 16.70
C ILE A 14 -15.01 8.33 17.42
N GLY A 15 -15.20 8.20 18.74
CA GLY A 15 -15.91 9.21 19.52
C GLY A 15 -17.40 9.22 19.18
N ASP A 16 -17.91 10.39 18.75
CA ASP A 16 -19.29 10.63 18.33
C ASP A 16 -19.56 10.36 16.84
N ARG A 17 -18.55 9.89 16.10
CA ARG A 17 -18.59 9.64 14.66
C ARG A 17 -18.22 8.20 14.36
N THR A 18 -18.27 7.86 13.08
CA THR A 18 -17.85 6.57 12.56
C THR A 18 -16.80 6.75 11.47
N ALA A 19 -15.96 5.73 11.32
CA ALA A 19 -14.98 5.59 10.25
C ALA A 19 -15.14 4.24 9.57
N ILE A 20 -14.39 4.00 8.50
CA ILE A 20 -14.29 2.71 7.82
C ILE A 20 -12.87 2.18 7.99
N ALA A 21 -12.74 0.93 8.44
CA ALA A 21 -11.51 0.18 8.40
C ALA A 21 -11.74 -1.18 7.74
N LEU A 22 -10.67 -1.89 7.44
CA LEU A 22 -10.71 -3.21 6.80
C LEU A 22 -10.33 -4.27 7.83
N ALA A 23 -11.09 -5.37 7.87
CA ALA A 23 -10.70 -6.57 8.61
C ALA A 23 -9.40 -7.11 8.02
N ILE A 24 -8.39 -7.31 8.87
CA ILE A 24 -7.04 -7.70 8.45
C ILE A 24 -7.09 -9.05 7.75
N TYR A 25 -7.63 -10.05 8.43
CA TYR A 25 -7.69 -11.42 7.95
C TYR A 25 -9.12 -11.89 7.78
N ALA A 26 -9.31 -12.72 6.78
CA ALA A 26 -10.50 -13.50 6.60
C ALA A 26 -10.15 -14.85 5.98
N ASP A 27 -10.79 -15.91 6.46
CA ASP A 27 -10.65 -17.25 5.92
C ASP A 27 -11.36 -17.42 4.56
N ASP A 28 -11.33 -18.61 4.02
CA ASP A 28 -11.97 -18.97 2.76
C ASP A 28 -13.51 -18.97 2.85
N ALA A 29 -14.08 -19.14 4.03
CA ALA A 29 -15.51 -19.00 4.31
C ALA A 29 -15.95 -17.53 4.45
N GLY A 30 -15.00 -16.61 4.62
CA GLY A 30 -15.23 -15.18 4.80
C GLY A 30 -15.37 -14.74 6.27
N GLU A 31 -15.07 -15.64 7.22
CA GLU A 31 -15.04 -15.30 8.63
C GLU A 31 -13.79 -14.48 8.96
N HIS A 32 -13.98 -13.38 9.69
CA HIS A 32 -12.91 -12.46 10.04
C HIS A 32 -12.25 -12.86 11.36
N PHE A 33 -10.92 -12.70 11.40
CA PHE A 33 -10.14 -12.95 12.62
C PHE A 33 -9.08 -11.88 12.84
N ALA A 34 -8.68 -11.71 14.10
CA ALA A 34 -7.68 -10.72 14.50
C ALA A 34 -6.26 -11.19 14.19
N ALA A 35 -5.35 -10.24 13.93
CA ALA A 35 -3.93 -10.50 13.89
C ALA A 35 -3.40 -10.83 15.29
N GLN A 36 -2.56 -11.88 15.39
CA GLN A 36 -2.01 -12.41 16.63
C GLN A 36 -0.54 -12.88 16.48
N GLU A 37 0.18 -12.40 15.49
CA GLU A 37 1.55 -12.85 15.21
C GLU A 37 2.53 -12.45 16.30
N SER A 38 2.31 -11.30 16.93
CA SER A 38 3.13 -10.77 18.04
C SER A 38 2.29 -10.54 19.30
N GLY A 39 1.46 -11.52 19.68
CA GLY A 39 0.45 -11.40 20.72
C GLY A 39 -0.89 -10.95 20.16
N ILE A 40 -1.73 -10.30 20.98
CA ILE A 40 -2.99 -9.71 20.49
C ILE A 40 -2.67 -8.38 19.82
N GLU A 41 -2.71 -8.35 18.50
CA GLU A 41 -2.46 -7.14 17.69
C GLU A 41 -3.76 -6.37 17.49
N GLY A 42 -4.72 -6.93 16.75
CA GLY A 42 -6.02 -6.29 16.56
C GLY A 42 -6.81 -6.80 15.36
N VAL A 43 -8.00 -6.21 15.17
CA VAL A 43 -8.96 -6.60 14.12
C VAL A 43 -8.80 -5.80 12.83
N ALA A 44 -8.22 -4.59 12.92
CA ALA A 44 -7.93 -3.71 11.79
C ALA A 44 -6.68 -2.87 12.08
N CYS A 45 -5.97 -2.47 11.02
CA CYS A 45 -4.74 -1.69 11.12
C CYS A 45 -4.74 -0.48 10.16
N ILE A 46 -3.92 0.52 10.53
CA ILE A 46 -3.71 1.67 9.64
C ILE A 46 -2.92 1.26 8.39
N ASP A 47 -2.08 0.26 8.47
CA ASP A 47 -1.30 -0.23 7.34
C ASP A 47 -2.21 -0.53 6.13
N ASP A 48 -3.25 -1.32 6.34
CA ASP A 48 -4.20 -1.69 5.29
C ASP A 48 -5.12 -0.53 4.91
N ALA A 49 -5.61 0.21 5.91
CA ALA A 49 -6.48 1.36 5.67
C ALA A 49 -5.75 2.46 4.87
N ALA A 50 -4.47 2.72 5.15
CA ALA A 50 -3.67 3.70 4.42
C ALA A 50 -3.40 3.28 2.97
N ARG A 51 -3.07 1.99 2.73
CA ARG A 51 -2.94 1.45 1.36
C ARG A 51 -4.25 1.54 0.59
N ALA A 52 -5.37 1.22 1.23
CA ALA A 52 -6.70 1.33 0.64
C ALA A 52 -7.05 2.79 0.35
N LEU A 53 -6.71 3.74 1.23
CA LEU A 53 -6.94 5.17 1.01
C LEU A 53 -6.15 5.69 -0.20
N VAL A 54 -4.90 5.25 -0.39
CA VAL A 54 -4.11 5.55 -1.58
C VAL A 54 -4.78 4.97 -2.83
N LEU A 55 -5.16 3.68 -2.81
CA LEU A 55 -5.84 3.02 -3.93
C LEU A 55 -7.13 3.76 -4.34
N TRP A 56 -8.01 4.09 -3.38
CA TRP A 56 -9.26 4.75 -3.68
C TRP A 56 -9.06 6.21 -4.14
N SER A 57 -8.01 6.89 -3.65
CA SER A 57 -7.63 8.22 -4.14
C SER A 57 -7.16 8.18 -5.59
N ASP A 58 -6.32 7.18 -5.95
CA ASP A 58 -5.89 6.97 -7.33
C ASP A 58 -7.05 6.55 -8.24
N LEU A 59 -7.98 5.69 -7.77
CA LEU A 59 -9.20 5.33 -8.48
C LEU A 59 -10.09 6.56 -8.71
N TRP A 60 -10.26 7.44 -7.72
CA TRP A 60 -10.96 8.71 -7.90
C TRP A 60 -10.28 9.57 -8.97
N ALA A 61 -8.97 9.77 -8.88
CA ALA A 61 -8.24 10.58 -9.85
C ALA A 61 -8.41 10.05 -11.29
N ARG A 62 -8.51 8.72 -11.44
CA ARG A 62 -8.64 8.04 -12.74
C ARG A 62 -10.07 7.99 -13.28
N THR A 63 -11.07 7.84 -12.40
CA THR A 63 -12.44 7.47 -12.80
C THR A 63 -13.50 8.52 -12.44
N GLN A 64 -13.25 9.36 -11.44
CA GLN A 64 -14.21 10.29 -10.83
C GLN A 64 -15.48 9.59 -10.31
N ALA A 65 -15.39 8.28 -10.02
CA ALA A 65 -16.54 7.49 -9.56
C ALA A 65 -16.97 7.90 -8.14
N PRO A 66 -18.24 8.29 -7.90
CA PRO A 66 -18.69 8.81 -6.58
C PRO A 66 -18.45 7.84 -5.42
N VAL A 67 -18.52 6.53 -5.68
CA VAL A 67 -18.23 5.49 -4.67
C VAL A 67 -16.82 5.61 -4.10
N ALA A 68 -15.83 6.01 -4.90
CA ALA A 68 -14.47 6.21 -4.42
C ALA A 68 -14.42 7.32 -3.35
N ARG A 69 -15.25 8.35 -3.46
CA ARG A 69 -15.33 9.42 -2.45
C ARG A 69 -15.83 8.90 -1.10
N ALA A 70 -16.86 8.06 -1.11
CA ALA A 70 -17.38 7.45 0.13
C ALA A 70 -16.32 6.61 0.86
N TRP A 71 -15.52 5.85 0.10
CA TRP A 71 -14.39 5.11 0.64
C TRP A 71 -13.31 6.02 1.23
N ILE A 72 -12.94 7.06 0.49
CA ILE A 72 -11.89 8.01 0.92
C ILE A 72 -12.31 8.69 2.22
N ASP A 73 -13.54 9.18 2.33
CA ASP A 73 -14.03 9.88 3.52
C ASP A 73 -14.00 8.95 4.75
N GLY A 74 -14.44 7.70 4.62
CA GLY A 74 -14.44 6.72 5.71
C GLY A 74 -13.05 6.27 6.14
N LEU A 75 -12.18 5.93 5.18
CA LEU A 75 -10.79 5.50 5.44
C LEU A 75 -9.95 6.66 6.00
N LEU A 76 -10.11 7.87 5.48
CA LEU A 76 -9.42 9.06 5.98
C LEU A 76 -9.80 9.35 7.43
N ALA A 77 -11.09 9.19 7.80
CA ALA A 77 -11.54 9.34 9.17
C ALA A 77 -10.85 8.31 10.09
N PHE A 78 -10.71 7.06 9.66
CA PHE A 78 -9.97 6.04 10.42
C PHE A 78 -8.48 6.37 10.52
N CYS A 79 -7.81 6.69 9.42
CA CYS A 79 -6.39 7.05 9.45
C CYS A 79 -6.13 8.24 10.40
N ARG A 80 -6.99 9.26 10.39
CA ARG A 80 -6.90 10.39 11.32
C ARG A 80 -7.10 9.96 12.78
N TRP A 81 -7.99 9.00 13.03
CA TRP A 81 -8.19 8.45 14.37
C TRP A 81 -6.94 7.74 14.90
N MET A 82 -6.20 7.07 14.02
CA MET A 82 -4.97 6.37 14.39
C MET A 82 -3.77 7.31 14.56
N GLN A 83 -3.84 8.56 14.07
CA GLN A 83 -2.79 9.56 14.28
C GLN A 83 -2.88 10.16 15.69
N GLN A 84 -1.74 10.21 16.37
CA GLN A 84 -1.60 10.84 17.68
C GLN A 84 -1.28 12.34 17.54
N ASP A 85 -1.33 13.08 18.66
CA ASP A 85 -1.09 14.51 18.68
C ASP A 85 0.34 14.88 18.22
N ASP A 86 1.33 14.00 18.45
CA ASP A 86 2.70 14.16 18.00
C ASP A 86 2.92 13.80 16.52
N GLY A 87 1.88 13.43 15.81
CA GLY A 87 1.88 13.10 14.38
C GLY A 87 2.18 11.64 14.06
N ARG A 88 2.61 10.83 15.04
CA ARG A 88 2.86 9.40 14.82
C ARG A 88 1.56 8.62 14.82
N PHE A 89 1.58 7.46 14.18
CA PHE A 89 0.42 6.58 14.08
C PHE A 89 0.56 5.36 14.97
N VAL A 90 -0.56 4.97 15.60
CA VAL A 90 -0.75 3.63 16.15
C VAL A 90 -1.20 2.71 15.03
N ASN A 91 -0.74 1.44 14.99
CA ASN A 91 -1.08 0.55 13.89
C ASN A 91 -2.45 -0.12 14.06
N PHE A 92 -2.73 -0.76 15.20
CA PHE A 92 -3.91 -1.61 15.35
C PHE A 92 -4.99 -1.00 16.25
N ILE A 93 -6.24 -1.40 15.99
CA ILE A 93 -7.36 -1.33 16.94
C ILE A 93 -7.69 -2.74 17.43
N PHE A 94 -7.97 -2.88 18.74
CA PHE A 94 -8.33 -4.17 19.34
C PHE A 94 -9.70 -4.67 18.89
N ASP A 95 -10.65 -3.75 18.71
CA ASP A 95 -12.03 -4.05 18.37
C ASP A 95 -12.68 -2.95 17.53
N TRP A 96 -13.90 -3.21 17.05
CA TRP A 96 -14.66 -2.30 16.22
C TRP A 96 -15.24 -1.09 16.97
N ASN A 97 -15.05 -0.99 18.30
CA ASN A 97 -15.33 0.23 19.07
C ASN A 97 -14.18 1.24 18.96
N GLY A 98 -13.13 0.92 18.22
CA GLY A 98 -12.03 1.82 17.92
C GLY A 98 -11.00 1.93 19.05
N VAL A 99 -10.93 0.97 19.95
CA VAL A 99 -9.91 0.94 21.01
C VAL A 99 -8.54 0.69 20.39
N ARG A 100 -7.65 1.68 20.47
CA ARG A 100 -6.31 1.62 19.88
C ARG A 100 -5.36 0.77 20.72
N ASN A 101 -4.56 -0.07 20.07
CA ASN A 101 -3.48 -0.83 20.70
C ASN A 101 -2.21 0.03 20.76
N THR A 102 -2.07 0.82 21.84
CA THR A 102 -0.96 1.78 22.00
C THR A 102 0.35 1.15 22.50
N ASP A 103 0.31 -0.07 23.00
CA ASP A 103 1.43 -0.71 23.72
C ASP A 103 2.06 -1.88 22.96
N GLY A 104 1.35 -2.49 22.00
CA GLY A 104 1.83 -3.62 21.20
C GLY A 104 3.08 -3.25 20.41
N ILE A 105 4.06 -4.16 20.35
CA ILE A 105 5.34 -3.92 19.68
C ILE A 105 5.16 -3.63 18.17
N THR A 106 4.16 -4.23 17.55
CA THR A 106 3.80 -4.04 16.12
C THR A 106 2.73 -2.97 15.94
N SER A 107 2.34 -2.26 17.00
CA SER A 107 1.25 -1.30 16.99
C SER A 107 1.58 0.06 17.55
N ARG A 108 2.44 0.14 18.58
CA ARG A 108 2.79 1.42 19.21
C ARG A 108 3.35 2.42 18.22
N ALA A 109 3.15 3.69 18.52
CA ALA A 109 3.65 4.77 17.67
C ALA A 109 5.18 4.74 17.54
N ASP A 110 5.66 4.50 16.32
CA ASP A 110 7.08 4.40 15.97
C ASP A 110 7.35 5.12 14.65
N GLY A 111 8.19 6.16 14.70
CA GLY A 111 8.51 7.01 13.54
C GLY A 111 9.24 6.29 12.40
N ALA A 112 9.93 5.18 12.69
CA ALA A 112 10.67 4.39 11.72
C ALA A 112 9.85 3.24 11.10
N SER A 113 8.61 3.05 11.54
CA SER A 113 7.78 1.92 11.14
C SER A 113 7.14 2.08 9.75
N PHE A 114 6.72 0.97 9.16
CA PHE A 114 5.92 0.96 7.94
C PHE A 114 4.58 1.68 8.10
N TRP A 115 3.88 1.46 9.23
CA TRP A 115 2.58 2.10 9.45
C TRP A 115 2.70 3.61 9.58
N GLN A 116 3.83 4.14 10.10
CA GLN A 116 4.13 5.55 10.06
C GLN A 116 4.27 6.06 8.63
N ALA A 117 5.08 5.39 7.82
CA ALA A 117 5.34 5.77 6.44
C ALA A 117 4.06 5.71 5.58
N ARG A 118 3.25 4.65 5.75
CA ARG A 118 2.00 4.44 5.00
C ARG A 118 0.92 5.43 5.41
N GLY A 119 0.75 5.67 6.72
CA GLY A 119 -0.18 6.68 7.23
C GLY A 119 0.15 8.07 6.68
N ALA A 120 1.43 8.47 6.72
CA ALA A 120 1.89 9.72 6.15
C ALA A 120 1.64 9.78 4.63
N ARG A 121 1.93 8.71 3.88
CA ARG A 121 1.67 8.65 2.44
C ARG A 121 0.19 8.80 2.11
N ALA A 122 -0.69 8.18 2.88
CA ALA A 122 -2.12 8.31 2.69
C ALA A 122 -2.60 9.76 2.86
N MET A 123 -2.09 10.49 3.86
CA MET A 123 -2.38 11.91 4.05
C MET A 123 -1.85 12.77 2.90
N ALA A 124 -0.60 12.54 2.47
CA ALA A 124 0.00 13.23 1.34
C ALA A 124 -0.80 13.00 0.05
N LYS A 125 -1.24 11.75 -0.20
CA LYS A 125 -2.05 11.39 -1.38
C LYS A 125 -3.40 12.11 -1.38
N VAL A 126 -4.11 12.17 -0.26
CA VAL A 126 -5.38 12.90 -0.16
C VAL A 126 -5.16 14.39 -0.43
N TRP A 127 -4.10 15.00 0.11
CA TRP A 127 -3.78 16.37 -0.21
C TRP A 127 -3.45 16.55 -1.70
N GLN A 128 -2.62 15.69 -2.28
CA GLN A 128 -2.27 15.74 -3.71
C GLN A 128 -3.50 15.71 -4.62
N VAL A 129 -4.46 14.82 -4.32
CA VAL A 129 -5.63 14.61 -5.19
C VAL A 129 -6.74 15.62 -4.97
N PHE A 130 -6.94 16.09 -3.73
CA PHE A 130 -8.11 16.91 -3.36
C PHE A 130 -7.77 18.33 -2.91
N GLY A 131 -6.48 18.65 -2.68
CA GLY A 131 -6.08 19.91 -2.07
C GLY A 131 -6.58 20.08 -0.62
N ASP A 132 -6.81 18.97 0.09
CA ASP A 132 -7.31 18.98 1.48
C ASP A 132 -6.23 19.50 2.43
N GLU A 133 -6.35 20.76 2.84
CA GLU A 133 -5.38 21.42 3.74
C GLU A 133 -5.28 20.76 5.12
N ARG A 134 -6.33 20.06 5.56
CA ARG A 134 -6.27 19.29 6.80
C ARG A 134 -5.43 18.04 6.61
N ALA A 135 -5.57 17.31 5.49
CA ALA A 135 -4.71 16.18 5.17
C ALA A 135 -3.24 16.61 5.00
N ARG A 136 -3.01 17.81 4.42
CA ARG A 136 -1.67 18.42 4.39
C ARG A 136 -1.09 18.63 5.78
N ALA A 137 -1.87 19.22 6.70
CA ALA A 137 -1.44 19.42 8.08
C ALA A 137 -1.18 18.09 8.81
N ASP A 138 -2.02 17.06 8.57
CA ASP A 138 -1.85 15.71 9.11
C ASP A 138 -0.55 15.08 8.59
N TYR A 139 -0.25 15.21 7.30
CA TYR A 139 1.02 14.78 6.71
C TYR A 139 2.22 15.51 7.33
N GLN A 140 2.16 16.84 7.43
CA GLN A 140 3.26 17.65 7.98
C GLN A 140 3.60 17.23 9.41
N ARG A 141 2.59 16.92 10.24
CA ARG A 141 2.84 16.37 11.58
C ARG A 141 3.49 14.98 11.53
N ALA A 142 3.00 14.08 10.68
CA ALA A 142 3.58 12.74 10.52
C ALA A 142 5.03 12.78 10.06
N ARG A 143 5.35 13.69 9.14
CA ARG A 143 6.68 13.87 8.55
C ARG A 143 7.75 14.24 9.57
N THR A 144 7.39 14.89 10.67
CA THR A 144 8.37 15.28 11.72
C THR A 144 9.09 14.09 12.34
N SER A 145 8.54 12.88 12.19
CA SER A 145 9.13 11.65 12.69
C SER A 145 10.02 10.90 11.69
N PHE A 146 10.09 11.32 10.42
CA PHE A 146 10.82 10.59 9.38
C PHE A 146 12.32 10.44 9.63
N ASP A 147 12.91 11.36 10.37
CA ASP A 147 14.33 11.33 10.74
C ASP A 147 14.55 10.77 12.16
N GLN A 148 13.55 10.13 12.77
CA GLN A 148 13.66 9.55 14.10
C GLN A 148 14.03 8.06 13.98
N GLY A 149 15.23 7.71 14.43
CA GLY A 149 15.71 6.33 14.44
C GLY A 149 16.31 5.85 13.11
N ALA A 150 16.71 4.58 13.10
CA ALA A 150 17.17 3.90 11.89
C ALA A 150 15.96 3.39 11.11
N VAL A 151 15.81 3.86 9.87
CA VAL A 151 14.70 3.48 8.98
C VAL A 151 15.22 2.51 7.93
N GLY A 152 14.56 1.36 7.76
CA GLY A 152 14.85 0.42 6.67
C GLY A 152 14.61 1.07 5.29
N ALA A 153 15.31 0.61 4.27
CA ALA A 153 15.17 1.16 2.92
C ALA A 153 13.76 0.95 2.36
N ASP A 154 13.08 -0.10 2.76
CA ASP A 154 11.71 -0.41 2.42
C ASP A 154 10.73 0.64 2.98
N ALA A 155 10.74 0.89 4.29
CA ALA A 155 9.91 1.93 4.93
C ALA A 155 10.31 3.33 4.45
N ARG A 156 11.63 3.60 4.29
CA ARG A 156 12.15 4.85 3.73
C ARG A 156 11.63 5.10 2.31
N SER A 157 11.50 4.05 1.51
CA SER A 157 10.93 4.13 0.16
C SER A 157 9.48 4.62 0.18
N VAL A 158 8.67 4.18 1.14
CA VAL A 158 7.30 4.67 1.31
C VAL A 158 7.29 6.14 1.76
N GLN A 159 8.24 6.55 2.64
CA GLN A 159 8.39 7.96 3.05
C GLN A 159 8.79 8.86 1.88
N VAL A 160 9.68 8.40 0.98
CA VAL A 160 10.04 9.12 -0.25
C VAL A 160 8.83 9.30 -1.17
N LEU A 161 8.00 8.26 -1.35
CA LEU A 161 6.76 8.39 -2.12
C LEU A 161 5.79 9.39 -1.47
N ALA A 162 5.68 9.39 -0.13
CA ALA A 162 4.85 10.37 0.58
C ALA A 162 5.34 11.80 0.34
N ALA A 163 6.64 12.02 0.39
CA ALA A 163 7.25 13.33 0.17
C ALA A 163 7.12 13.81 -1.28
N LEU A 164 7.24 12.90 -2.25
CA LEU A 164 6.98 13.21 -3.66
C LEU A 164 5.50 13.56 -3.91
N ASP A 165 4.56 12.79 -3.34
CA ASP A 165 3.13 13.08 -3.42
C ASP A 165 2.80 14.44 -2.75
N ALA A 166 3.51 14.81 -1.68
CA ALA A 166 3.36 16.07 -0.96
C ALA A 166 4.05 17.27 -1.61
N GLY A 167 4.98 17.05 -2.54
CA GLY A 167 5.79 18.11 -3.14
C GLY A 167 6.78 18.73 -2.14
N ASP A 168 7.36 17.91 -1.27
CA ASP A 168 8.33 18.33 -0.26
C ASP A 168 9.64 18.88 -0.87
N ASP A 169 10.50 19.42 -0.02
CA ASP A 169 11.80 19.96 -0.42
C ASP A 169 12.68 18.86 -1.06
N ARG A 170 13.26 19.18 -2.21
CA ARG A 170 14.12 18.27 -2.99
C ARG A 170 15.36 17.82 -2.20
N THR A 171 15.83 18.62 -1.27
CA THR A 171 17.02 18.31 -0.44
C THR A 171 16.75 17.13 0.48
N ASP A 172 15.62 17.13 1.19
CA ASP A 172 15.25 16.02 2.07
C ASP A 172 14.99 14.74 1.28
N ILE A 173 14.23 14.83 0.19
CA ILE A 173 13.96 13.67 -0.69
C ILE A 173 15.28 13.11 -1.24
N SER A 174 16.22 13.98 -1.65
CA SER A 174 17.53 13.57 -2.16
C SER A 174 18.33 12.81 -1.10
N ARG A 175 18.39 13.33 0.13
CA ARG A 175 19.05 12.68 1.25
C ARG A 175 18.47 11.29 1.55
N TRP A 176 17.15 11.17 1.60
CA TRP A 176 16.49 9.87 1.84
C TRP A 176 16.71 8.87 0.69
N CYS A 177 16.81 9.35 -0.56
CA CYS A 177 17.21 8.49 -1.67
C CYS A 177 18.66 7.99 -1.52
N ASP A 178 19.58 8.84 -1.01
CA ASP A 178 20.95 8.42 -0.71
C ASP A 178 21.01 7.37 0.41
N GLU A 179 20.13 7.48 1.42
CA GLU A 179 20.00 6.48 2.48
C GLU A 179 19.52 5.13 1.90
N ILE A 180 18.50 5.10 1.03
CA ILE A 180 18.05 3.90 0.32
C ILE A 180 19.20 3.32 -0.51
N ALA A 181 19.85 4.15 -1.33
CA ALA A 181 20.92 3.74 -2.22
C ALA A 181 22.16 3.21 -1.49
N SER A 182 22.37 3.61 -0.24
CA SER A 182 23.48 3.14 0.61
C SER A 182 23.24 1.73 1.18
N GLN A 183 21.97 1.30 1.33
CA GLN A 183 21.59 -0.01 1.84
C GLN A 183 21.60 -1.04 0.71
N ARG A 184 22.78 -1.55 0.35
CA ARG A 184 22.94 -2.49 -0.75
C ARG A 184 24.08 -3.47 -0.53
N ALA A 185 23.95 -4.67 -1.13
CA ALA A 185 24.98 -5.68 -1.28
C ALA A 185 25.39 -5.77 -2.74
N GLY A 186 26.55 -5.22 -3.10
CA GLY A 186 26.95 -5.06 -4.51
C GLY A 186 25.98 -4.15 -5.27
N ASP A 187 25.32 -4.69 -6.30
CA ASP A 187 24.31 -3.97 -7.07
C ASP A 187 22.88 -4.11 -6.50
N VAL A 188 22.65 -5.06 -5.60
CA VAL A 188 21.32 -5.39 -5.06
C VAL A 188 20.95 -4.46 -3.91
N LEU A 189 19.84 -3.75 -4.00
CA LEU A 189 19.25 -2.98 -2.90
C LEU A 189 18.71 -3.92 -1.83
N LEU A 190 18.92 -3.56 -0.58
CA LEU A 190 18.44 -4.31 0.59
C LEU A 190 17.24 -3.59 1.21
N ASP A 191 16.51 -4.26 2.10
CA ASP A 191 15.32 -3.72 2.74
C ASP A 191 15.63 -3.03 4.07
N ALA A 192 16.73 -3.44 4.75
CA ALA A 192 17.19 -2.88 6.01
C ALA A 192 18.72 -2.86 6.11
N HIS A 193 19.26 -2.06 7.02
CA HIS A 193 20.71 -1.89 7.22
C HIS A 193 21.46 -3.17 7.62
N ASP A 194 20.79 -4.06 8.35
CA ASP A 194 21.34 -5.32 8.85
C ASP A 194 20.93 -6.55 8.02
N ALA A 195 20.17 -6.31 6.94
CA ALA A 195 19.81 -7.38 6.02
C ALA A 195 21.03 -7.85 5.22
N SER A 196 21.19 -9.16 5.08
CA SER A 196 22.19 -9.78 4.20
C SER A 196 21.67 -10.07 2.79
N GLU A 197 20.34 -10.24 2.69
CA GLU A 197 19.62 -10.51 1.47
C GLU A 197 18.31 -9.74 1.47
N PRO A 198 17.80 -9.30 0.30
CA PRO A 198 16.50 -8.66 0.22
C PRO A 198 15.38 -9.70 0.28
N HIS A 199 14.20 -9.23 0.67
CA HIS A 199 12.94 -9.98 0.55
C HIS A 199 12.00 -9.26 -0.43
N LEU A 200 11.01 -9.97 -0.98
CA LEU A 200 10.08 -9.34 -1.91
C LEU A 200 8.99 -8.50 -1.23
N TRP A 201 8.70 -8.81 0.01
CA TRP A 201 7.65 -8.14 0.76
C TRP A 201 8.00 -6.65 0.97
N GLY A 202 7.26 -5.76 0.33
CA GLY A 202 7.51 -4.32 0.41
C GLY A 202 8.70 -3.82 -0.41
N HIS A 203 9.34 -4.64 -1.24
CA HIS A 203 10.52 -4.29 -2.03
C HIS A 203 10.15 -3.39 -3.21
N ILE A 204 10.11 -2.08 -2.98
CA ILE A 204 9.73 -1.05 -3.98
C ILE A 204 10.88 -0.09 -4.32
N GLN A 205 12.08 -0.32 -3.80
CA GLN A 205 13.21 0.60 -3.83
C GLN A 205 13.58 1.01 -5.25
N GLU A 206 13.60 0.08 -6.22
CA GLU A 206 13.92 0.38 -7.62
C GLU A 206 12.92 1.35 -8.24
N GLY A 207 11.63 1.13 -7.99
CA GLY A 207 10.58 2.01 -8.49
C GLY A 207 10.64 3.40 -7.88
N VAL A 208 10.97 3.47 -6.60
CA VAL A 208 11.09 4.72 -5.86
C VAL A 208 12.31 5.52 -6.34
N LEU A 209 13.50 4.89 -6.41
CA LEU A 209 14.70 5.56 -6.89
C LEU A 209 14.58 6.00 -8.35
N ALA A 210 13.93 5.19 -9.21
CA ALA A 210 13.66 5.59 -10.58
C ALA A 210 12.75 6.82 -10.65
N THR A 211 11.65 6.84 -9.88
CA THR A 211 10.71 7.97 -9.84
C THR A 211 11.37 9.23 -9.28
N ALA A 212 12.09 9.09 -8.15
CA ALA A 212 12.80 10.20 -7.54
C ALA A 212 13.94 10.71 -8.42
N GLY A 213 14.65 9.83 -9.14
CA GLY A 213 15.70 10.18 -10.06
C GLY A 213 15.25 11.15 -11.15
N VAL A 214 14.02 10.97 -11.66
CA VAL A 214 13.41 11.94 -12.58
C VAL A 214 13.04 13.23 -11.89
N ALA A 215 12.32 13.15 -10.76
CA ALA A 215 11.84 14.32 -10.04
C ALA A 215 12.97 15.22 -9.54
N LEU A 216 14.11 14.63 -9.16
CA LEU A 216 15.29 15.31 -8.65
C LEU A 216 16.33 15.65 -9.72
N GLU A 217 16.15 15.19 -10.97
CA GLU A 217 17.15 15.30 -12.05
C GLU A 217 18.48 14.60 -11.69
N ARG A 218 18.38 13.42 -11.02
CA ARG A 218 19.50 12.60 -10.56
C ARG A 218 19.56 11.26 -11.29
N PRO A 219 20.14 11.20 -12.51
CA PRO A 219 20.17 9.99 -13.33
C PRO A 219 20.91 8.81 -12.67
N GLU A 220 21.84 9.09 -11.74
CA GLU A 220 22.56 8.04 -11.00
C GLU A 220 21.63 7.20 -10.09
N LEU A 221 20.50 7.75 -9.60
CA LEU A 221 19.50 6.99 -8.87
C LEU A 221 18.78 6.00 -9.80
N ILE A 222 18.51 6.40 -11.04
CA ILE A 222 17.93 5.52 -12.05
C ILE A 222 18.90 4.39 -12.39
N ASP A 223 20.20 4.68 -12.52
CA ASP A 223 21.22 3.66 -12.79
C ASP A 223 21.39 2.66 -11.63
N ILE A 224 21.29 3.11 -10.38
CA ILE A 224 21.28 2.22 -9.20
C ILE A 224 20.04 1.31 -9.26
N ALA A 225 18.85 1.87 -9.49
CA ALA A 225 17.62 1.13 -9.60
C ALA A 225 17.68 0.05 -10.71
N ARG A 226 18.23 0.40 -11.88
CA ARG A 226 18.40 -0.54 -13.00
C ARG A 226 19.33 -1.69 -12.65
N ARG A 227 20.50 -1.41 -12.05
CA ARG A 227 21.44 -2.46 -11.65
C ARG A 227 20.83 -3.42 -10.64
N SER A 228 20.12 -2.90 -9.64
CA SER A 228 19.44 -3.75 -8.66
C SER A 228 18.33 -4.58 -9.30
N ALA A 229 17.51 -3.98 -10.15
CA ALA A 229 16.46 -4.70 -10.87
C ALA A 229 17.03 -5.85 -11.74
N ASP A 230 18.10 -5.58 -12.50
CA ASP A 230 18.73 -6.57 -13.37
C ASP A 230 19.41 -7.70 -12.56
N ALA A 231 19.96 -7.38 -11.38
CA ALA A 231 20.66 -8.35 -10.51
C ALA A 231 19.72 -9.22 -9.67
N TYR A 232 18.55 -8.70 -9.25
CA TYR A 232 17.67 -9.38 -8.29
C TYR A 232 16.24 -9.58 -8.82
N VAL A 233 15.54 -8.50 -9.14
CA VAL A 233 14.09 -8.53 -9.39
C VAL A 233 13.76 -9.27 -10.70
N VAL A 234 14.46 -8.93 -11.80
CA VAL A 234 14.22 -9.54 -13.12
C VAL A 234 14.45 -11.04 -13.11
N PRO A 235 15.53 -11.59 -12.53
CA PRO A 235 15.72 -13.04 -12.39
C PRO A 235 14.59 -13.75 -11.64
N ILE A 236 14.07 -13.17 -10.55
CA ILE A 236 12.96 -13.76 -9.78
C ILE A 236 11.69 -13.82 -10.64
N ILE A 237 11.36 -12.75 -11.34
CA ILE A 237 10.19 -12.71 -12.23
C ILE A 237 10.33 -13.73 -13.36
N GLN A 238 11.50 -13.81 -14.00
CA GLN A 238 11.80 -14.78 -15.07
C GLN A 238 11.75 -16.22 -14.56
N GLY A 239 12.17 -16.46 -13.33
CA GLY A 239 12.06 -17.76 -12.64
C GLY A 239 10.63 -18.11 -12.18
N GLY A 240 9.62 -17.30 -12.50
CA GLY A 240 8.23 -17.55 -12.11
C GLY A 240 7.98 -17.46 -10.61
N PHE A 241 8.77 -16.67 -9.90
CA PHE A 241 8.70 -16.54 -8.42
C PHE A 241 8.92 -17.88 -7.70
N ALA A 242 9.88 -18.68 -8.12
CA ALA A 242 10.23 -19.96 -7.49
C ALA A 242 10.94 -19.73 -6.14
N LEU A 243 10.22 -19.16 -5.18
CA LEU A 243 10.63 -18.90 -3.80
C LEU A 243 9.78 -19.74 -2.84
N PRO A 244 10.24 -20.00 -1.60
CA PRO A 244 9.49 -20.79 -0.61
C PRO A 244 8.10 -20.21 -0.33
N THR A 245 8.00 -18.89 -0.21
CA THR A 245 6.73 -18.16 0.02
C THR A 245 6.75 -16.89 -0.79
N VAL A 246 5.62 -16.60 -1.46
CA VAL A 246 5.38 -15.32 -2.15
C VAL A 246 3.96 -14.84 -1.85
N GLN A 247 3.88 -13.67 -1.27
CA GLN A 247 2.61 -13.00 -0.98
C GLN A 247 2.25 -12.03 -2.12
N PRO A 248 0.97 -11.66 -2.27
CA PRO A 248 0.52 -10.63 -3.21
C PRO A 248 1.30 -9.32 -3.09
N TYR A 249 1.72 -8.97 -1.87
CA TYR A 249 2.54 -7.78 -1.63
C TYR A 249 3.88 -7.85 -2.35
N GLY A 250 4.58 -8.98 -2.30
CA GLY A 250 5.85 -9.15 -2.99
C GLY A 250 5.70 -9.00 -4.52
N ALA A 251 4.73 -9.72 -5.10
CA ALA A 251 4.45 -9.63 -6.54
C ALA A 251 4.02 -8.22 -6.98
N ALA A 252 3.18 -7.54 -6.19
CA ALA A 252 2.75 -6.17 -6.45
C ALA A 252 3.91 -5.17 -6.35
N SER A 253 4.79 -5.32 -5.36
CA SER A 253 5.95 -4.45 -5.15
C SER A 253 6.89 -4.48 -6.35
N VAL A 254 7.28 -5.67 -6.80
CA VAL A 254 8.18 -5.77 -7.95
C VAL A 254 7.49 -5.38 -9.27
N ALA A 255 6.19 -5.62 -9.41
CA ALA A 255 5.43 -5.13 -10.57
C ALA A 255 5.44 -3.60 -10.64
N PHE A 256 5.28 -2.91 -9.50
CA PHE A 256 5.42 -1.46 -9.38
C PHE A 256 6.83 -1.01 -9.79
N GLY A 257 7.88 -1.62 -9.23
CA GLY A 257 9.27 -1.28 -9.54
C GLY A 257 9.58 -1.38 -11.03
N MET A 258 9.18 -2.50 -11.66
CA MET A 258 9.41 -2.72 -13.09
C MET A 258 8.60 -1.76 -13.96
N ALA A 259 7.36 -1.45 -13.58
CA ALA A 259 6.55 -0.47 -14.31
C ALA A 259 7.20 0.92 -14.27
N ARG A 260 7.66 1.37 -13.10
CA ARG A 260 8.36 2.67 -12.97
C ARG A 260 9.66 2.73 -13.76
N LEU A 261 10.46 1.68 -13.74
CA LEU A 261 11.66 1.60 -14.58
C LEU A 261 11.34 1.65 -16.07
N ALA A 262 10.29 0.97 -16.51
CA ALA A 262 9.83 1.02 -17.89
C ALA A 262 9.42 2.44 -18.30
N ASP A 263 8.61 3.11 -17.47
CA ASP A 263 8.14 4.48 -17.72
C ASP A 263 9.31 5.48 -17.83
N VAL A 264 10.31 5.33 -16.93
CA VAL A 264 11.44 6.27 -16.84
C VAL A 264 12.49 6.02 -17.92
N THR A 265 12.77 4.76 -18.26
CA THR A 265 13.87 4.41 -19.16
C THR A 265 13.42 4.18 -20.61
N GLY A 266 12.13 3.90 -20.83
CA GLY A 266 11.60 3.43 -22.12
C GLY A 266 12.05 2.01 -22.49
N ASP A 267 12.72 1.27 -21.58
CA ASP A 267 13.21 -0.08 -21.86
C ASP A 267 12.07 -1.11 -21.79
N VAL A 268 11.78 -1.70 -22.94
CA VAL A 268 10.71 -2.69 -23.11
C VAL A 268 10.90 -3.96 -22.25
N ARG A 269 12.13 -4.27 -21.81
CA ARG A 269 12.40 -5.40 -20.93
C ARG A 269 11.73 -5.22 -19.57
N TYR A 270 11.76 -4.01 -19.00
CA TYR A 270 11.08 -3.72 -17.74
C TYR A 270 9.56 -3.71 -17.91
N ALA A 271 9.04 -3.22 -19.04
CA ALA A 271 7.61 -3.34 -19.33
C ALA A 271 7.16 -4.80 -19.46
N ALA A 272 7.98 -5.67 -20.04
CA ALA A 272 7.73 -7.10 -20.07
C ALA A 272 7.77 -7.70 -18.65
N ALA A 273 8.79 -7.38 -17.85
CA ALA A 273 8.91 -7.85 -16.49
C ALA A 273 7.72 -7.41 -15.61
N ALA A 274 7.24 -6.17 -15.77
CA ALA A 274 6.04 -5.70 -15.06
C ALA A 274 4.78 -6.50 -15.43
N ARG A 275 4.59 -6.82 -16.71
CA ARG A 275 3.48 -7.69 -17.15
C ARG A 275 3.61 -9.11 -16.59
N ASP A 276 4.82 -9.67 -16.61
CA ASP A 276 5.11 -10.99 -16.09
C ASP A 276 4.90 -11.09 -14.59
N ALA A 277 5.27 -10.05 -13.82
CA ALA A 277 4.99 -9.95 -12.39
C ALA A 277 3.48 -9.89 -12.11
N ARG A 278 2.71 -9.12 -12.90
CA ARG A 278 1.23 -9.11 -12.78
C ARG A 278 0.60 -10.46 -13.15
N ALA A 279 1.17 -11.19 -14.09
CA ALA A 279 0.70 -12.52 -14.47
C ALA A 279 0.83 -13.55 -13.35
N TRP A 280 1.60 -13.26 -12.29
CA TRP A 280 1.63 -14.06 -11.06
C TRP A 280 0.22 -14.23 -10.46
N PHE A 281 -0.59 -13.18 -10.49
CA PHE A 281 -1.98 -13.22 -10.02
C PHE A 281 -2.88 -14.15 -10.85
N ASP A 282 -2.55 -14.39 -12.11
CA ASP A 282 -3.29 -15.24 -13.05
C ASP A 282 -2.71 -16.67 -13.16
N GLY A 283 -1.75 -17.03 -12.29
CA GLY A 283 -1.20 -18.39 -12.22
C GLY A 283 0.21 -18.56 -12.78
N ARG A 284 0.90 -17.47 -13.19
CA ARG A 284 2.33 -17.54 -13.50
C ARG A 284 3.19 -17.55 -12.22
N ASN A 285 2.97 -18.57 -11.41
CA ASN A 285 3.55 -18.79 -10.11
C ASN A 285 3.83 -20.29 -9.92
N PRO A 286 4.57 -20.71 -8.88
CA PRO A 286 4.96 -22.12 -8.68
C PRO A 286 3.79 -23.11 -8.63
N THR A 287 2.57 -22.69 -8.25
CA THR A 287 1.41 -23.56 -8.18
C THR A 287 0.72 -23.75 -9.53
N GLY A 288 0.98 -22.88 -10.52
CA GLY A 288 0.24 -22.83 -11.79
C GLY A 288 -1.24 -22.46 -11.63
N ARG A 289 -1.68 -22.05 -10.43
CA ARG A 289 -3.07 -21.71 -10.11
C ARG A 289 -3.22 -20.19 -9.95
N PRO A 290 -4.34 -19.60 -10.40
CA PRO A 290 -4.64 -18.20 -10.14
C PRO A 290 -4.66 -17.88 -8.64
N VAL A 291 -3.91 -16.85 -8.22
CA VAL A 291 -4.00 -16.26 -6.88
C VAL A 291 -5.18 -15.30 -6.83
N TYR A 292 -5.51 -14.66 -7.93
CA TYR A 292 -6.73 -13.88 -8.07
C TYR A 292 -7.86 -14.74 -8.68
N ASP A 293 -8.80 -15.14 -7.83
CA ASP A 293 -10.06 -15.75 -8.30
C ASP A 293 -10.97 -14.65 -8.85
N ARG A 294 -11.05 -14.58 -10.19
CA ARG A 294 -11.86 -13.57 -10.89
C ARG A 294 -13.36 -13.78 -10.73
N VAL A 295 -13.82 -15.00 -10.41
CA VAL A 295 -15.24 -15.33 -10.20
C VAL A 295 -15.67 -14.91 -8.80
N ALA A 296 -14.90 -15.32 -7.78
CA ALA A 296 -15.15 -14.92 -6.39
C ALA A 296 -14.74 -13.46 -6.10
N GLY A 297 -13.98 -12.83 -6.99
CA GLY A 297 -13.49 -11.46 -6.83
C GLY A 297 -12.49 -11.28 -5.69
N ARG A 298 -11.76 -12.34 -5.31
CA ARG A 298 -10.86 -12.33 -4.15
C ARG A 298 -9.43 -12.74 -4.52
N VAL A 299 -8.45 -12.18 -3.80
CA VAL A 299 -7.04 -12.52 -3.90
C VAL A 299 -6.65 -13.37 -2.70
N ALA A 300 -6.08 -14.56 -2.95
CA ALA A 300 -5.53 -15.43 -1.92
C ALA A 300 -4.30 -14.81 -1.26
N ASP A 301 -4.02 -15.12 0.01
CA ASP A 301 -2.97 -14.46 0.81
C ASP A 301 -1.55 -14.87 0.43
N GLY A 302 -1.39 -15.82 -0.49
CA GLY A 302 -0.08 -16.12 -1.06
C GLY A 302 0.06 -17.52 -1.64
N VAL A 303 1.30 -17.82 -1.98
CA VAL A 303 1.77 -19.12 -2.46
C VAL A 303 2.85 -19.60 -1.49
N ASP A 304 2.64 -20.76 -0.90
CA ASP A 304 3.54 -21.40 0.06
C ASP A 304 4.06 -22.72 -0.57
N GLY A 305 5.22 -22.64 -1.21
CA GLY A 305 5.75 -23.77 -1.99
C GLY A 305 4.80 -24.18 -3.11
N PRO A 306 4.23 -25.42 -3.08
CA PRO A 306 3.28 -25.90 -4.09
C PRO A 306 1.83 -25.51 -3.78
N ASP A 307 1.55 -24.88 -2.64
CA ASP A 307 0.20 -24.66 -2.13
C ASP A 307 -0.21 -23.21 -2.23
N LEU A 308 -1.51 -23.01 -2.48
CA LEU A 308 -2.14 -21.70 -2.44
C LEU A 308 -2.73 -21.48 -1.04
N ASN A 309 -2.34 -20.40 -0.36
CA ASN A 309 -2.95 -20.00 0.91
C ASN A 309 -4.40 -19.53 0.66
N PRO A 310 -5.43 -20.23 1.19
CA PRO A 310 -6.81 -19.93 0.85
C PRO A 310 -7.38 -18.70 1.56
N HIS A 311 -6.69 -18.15 2.55
CA HIS A 311 -7.11 -16.92 3.23
C HIS A 311 -7.12 -15.76 2.23
N SER A 312 -7.85 -14.69 2.55
CA SER A 312 -8.03 -13.55 1.65
C SER A 312 -8.29 -12.28 2.46
N GLY A 313 -7.22 -11.73 3.04
CA GLY A 313 -7.25 -10.56 3.91
C GLY A 313 -7.22 -9.22 3.16
N ALA A 314 -7.17 -8.14 3.94
CA ALA A 314 -7.17 -6.77 3.41
C ALA A 314 -5.92 -6.47 2.59
N GLU A 315 -4.73 -6.79 3.10
CA GLU A 315 -3.47 -6.54 2.41
C GLU A 315 -3.47 -7.11 1.00
N SER A 316 -3.78 -8.40 0.88
CA SER A 316 -3.73 -9.12 -0.39
C SER A 316 -4.69 -8.54 -1.43
N ASN A 317 -5.90 -8.17 -1.04
CA ASN A 317 -6.89 -7.62 -1.96
C ASN A 317 -6.58 -6.18 -2.36
N VAL A 318 -6.08 -5.35 -1.44
CA VAL A 318 -5.69 -3.97 -1.73
C VAL A 318 -4.48 -3.95 -2.68
N LEU A 319 -3.45 -4.76 -2.39
CA LEU A 319 -2.23 -4.79 -3.19
C LEU A 319 -2.44 -5.47 -4.55
N GLY A 320 -3.28 -6.51 -4.60
CA GLY A 320 -3.74 -7.08 -5.88
C GLY A 320 -4.46 -6.04 -6.73
N ALA A 321 -5.32 -5.20 -6.11
CA ALA A 321 -6.00 -4.13 -6.82
C ALA A 321 -5.04 -3.02 -7.29
N GLN A 322 -4.00 -2.70 -6.54
CA GLN A 322 -2.95 -1.77 -6.97
C GLN A 322 -2.10 -2.36 -8.12
N ALA A 323 -1.74 -3.65 -8.06
CA ALA A 323 -0.98 -4.30 -9.12
C ALA A 323 -1.76 -4.38 -10.45
N LEU A 324 -3.08 -4.62 -10.37
CA LEU A 324 -3.99 -4.75 -11.52
C LEU A 324 -4.87 -3.51 -11.69
N PHE A 325 -4.31 -2.34 -11.42
CA PHE A 325 -5.04 -1.07 -11.30
C PHE A 325 -5.90 -0.72 -12.51
N ASP A 326 -5.40 -0.89 -13.73
CA ASP A 326 -6.16 -0.55 -14.94
C ASP A 326 -7.39 -1.46 -15.12
N ASP A 327 -7.27 -2.75 -14.83
CA ASP A 327 -8.39 -3.70 -14.84
C ASP A 327 -9.44 -3.32 -13.78
N VAL A 328 -8.98 -2.94 -12.59
CA VAL A 328 -9.81 -2.53 -11.46
C VAL A 328 -10.54 -1.23 -11.77
N ALA A 329 -9.86 -0.23 -12.30
CA ALA A 329 -10.46 1.04 -12.72
C ALA A 329 -11.50 0.84 -13.83
N ALA A 330 -11.20 0.02 -14.83
CA ALA A 330 -12.13 -0.32 -15.89
C ALA A 330 -13.36 -1.10 -15.37
N TRP A 331 -13.17 -1.96 -14.37
CA TRP A 331 -14.27 -2.69 -13.73
C TRP A 331 -15.15 -1.73 -12.91
N LEU A 332 -14.54 -0.84 -12.12
CA LEU A 332 -15.26 0.16 -11.30
C LEU A 332 -16.16 1.06 -12.15
N LEU A 333 -15.70 1.50 -13.31
CA LEU A 333 -16.52 2.32 -14.23
C LEU A 333 -17.77 1.60 -14.75
N ARG A 334 -17.74 0.26 -14.81
CA ARG A 334 -18.88 -0.55 -15.26
C ARG A 334 -19.83 -0.98 -14.14
N HIS A 335 -19.34 -1.00 -12.88
CA HIS A 335 -20.04 -1.53 -11.71
C HIS A 335 -19.92 -0.61 -10.49
N PRO A 336 -20.19 0.71 -10.62
CA PRO A 336 -19.95 1.65 -9.53
C PRO A 336 -20.78 1.33 -8.27
N ASP A 337 -22.01 0.86 -8.46
CA ASP A 337 -22.94 0.61 -7.34
C ASP A 337 -22.60 -0.64 -6.52
N GLU A 338 -21.82 -1.57 -7.10
CA GLU A 338 -21.45 -2.82 -6.42
C GLU A 338 -20.34 -2.63 -5.36
N CYS A 339 -19.70 -1.46 -5.33
CA CYS A 339 -18.55 -1.19 -4.49
C CYS A 339 -18.84 -0.30 -3.28
N PHE A 340 -20.07 0.15 -3.06
CA PHE A 340 -20.35 0.99 -1.89
C PHE A 340 -20.06 0.23 -0.60
N PRO A 341 -19.33 0.86 0.35
CA PRO A 341 -19.05 0.21 1.63
C PRO A 341 -20.36 -0.07 2.35
N SER A 342 -20.57 -1.31 2.79
CA SER A 342 -21.78 -1.75 3.49
C SER A 342 -22.03 -0.97 4.79
N ALA A 343 -21.01 -0.29 5.29
CA ALA A 343 -21.04 0.53 6.50
C ALA A 343 -21.67 1.92 6.31
N VAL A 344 -21.89 2.39 5.08
CA VAL A 344 -22.51 3.66 4.78
C VAL A 344 -23.95 3.41 4.34
N SER A 345 -24.90 3.47 5.28
CA SER A 345 -26.32 3.43 4.91
C SER A 345 -26.65 4.64 4.02
N SER A 346 -27.47 4.44 3.00
CA SER A 346 -27.87 5.37 1.94
C SER A 346 -28.55 6.68 2.40
N HIS A 347 -28.49 7.04 3.67
CA HIS A 347 -29.19 8.19 4.27
C HIS A 347 -28.35 9.48 4.40
N SER A 348 -27.10 9.51 3.96
CA SER A 348 -26.24 10.71 4.08
C SER A 348 -25.79 11.33 2.76
N LEU A 349 -26.42 11.00 1.63
CA LEU A 349 -26.13 11.62 0.33
C LEU A 349 -27.06 12.79 -0.03
N ASP A 350 -27.68 13.45 0.94
CA ASP A 350 -28.24 14.77 0.74
C ASP A 350 -27.12 15.81 0.67
N VAL A 351 -26.48 15.86 -0.48
CA VAL A 351 -25.62 16.98 -0.86
C VAL A 351 -26.51 18.18 -1.09
N ASN A 352 -26.48 19.12 -0.17
CA ASN A 352 -27.05 20.44 -0.31
C ASN A 352 -26.69 21.05 -1.67
N SER A 353 -27.62 20.98 -2.61
CA SER A 353 -27.72 21.93 -3.71
C SER A 353 -28.19 23.28 -3.13
N ALA A 354 -27.26 24.13 -2.78
CA ALA A 354 -27.52 25.54 -2.55
C ALA A 354 -26.36 26.34 -3.12
N ALA A 355 -26.41 26.50 -4.45
CA ALA A 355 -25.84 27.65 -5.10
C ALA A 355 -26.89 28.76 -5.03
N SER A 356 -26.59 29.82 -4.38
CA SER A 356 -27.08 31.18 -4.69
C SER A 356 -26.10 32.18 -4.09
#